data_a9260886e0282ba95a04af9b2a131d0a
#
_entry.id   a9260886e0282ba95a04af9b2a131d0a
#
_cell.length_a   1.000
_cell.length_b   1.000
_cell.length_c   1.000
_cell.angle_alpha   90.00
_cell.angle_beta   90.00
_cell.angle_gamma   90.00
#
_symmetry.space_group_name_H-M   'P 1'
#
loop_
_entity.id
_entity.type
_entity.pdbx_description
1 polymer ?
#
loop_
_entity_poly.entity_id
_entity_poly.type
_entity_poly.pdbx_seq_one_letter_code
_entity_poly.pdbx_strand_id
1 'polypeptide(L)'
;SMDELKNFRQWNSLTPGHPEYGLTPGVECTTGPLGSGFSNAAGMALGAKMMGSRFNSSDISLIDSRIFVLCSDGDMQEGIASETASWAGHLRLGNLITLYDSNDITIAGDAGLAMSEDVGKRFEAYGWHVQHCDGHNHDEIADCLEESLSVANKPSLIVAKTVIGKGA
;
A
#
# COMPACT_ATOMS: atom_id res chain seq x y z
N SER A 1 -17.03 5.34 -12.26
CA SER A 1 -17.81 6.51 -12.73
C SER A 1 -18.29 7.34 -11.55
N MET A 2 -18.77 8.58 -11.80
CA MET A 2 -19.38 9.42 -10.76
C MET A 2 -20.63 8.78 -10.17
N ASP A 3 -21.37 8.03 -10.96
CA ASP A 3 -22.58 7.35 -10.49
C ASP A 3 -22.26 6.23 -9.51
N GLU A 4 -21.14 5.53 -9.70
CA GLU A 4 -20.66 4.55 -8.72
C GLU A 4 -20.26 5.21 -7.40
N LEU A 5 -19.64 6.40 -7.45
CA LEU A 5 -19.31 7.14 -6.23
C LEU A 5 -20.58 7.60 -5.48
N LYS A 6 -21.64 7.97 -6.17
CA LYS A 6 -22.93 8.30 -5.56
C LYS A 6 -23.60 7.09 -4.91
N ASN A 7 -23.26 5.86 -5.37
CA ASN A 7 -23.74 4.61 -4.83
C ASN A 7 -22.80 4.00 -3.78
N PHE A 8 -21.87 4.78 -3.24
CA PHE A 8 -20.92 4.33 -2.22
C PHE A 8 -21.65 3.70 -1.03
N ARG A 9 -21.22 2.48 -0.67
CA ARG A 9 -21.79 1.66 0.42
C ARG A 9 -23.26 1.23 0.23
N GLN A 10 -23.83 1.41 -0.96
CA GLN A 10 -25.15 0.87 -1.25
C GLN A 10 -25.06 -0.63 -1.58
N TRP A 11 -26.14 -1.36 -1.29
CA TRP A 11 -26.19 -2.79 -1.59
C TRP A 11 -25.98 -3.06 -3.09
N ASN A 12 -25.12 -4.01 -3.41
CA ASN A 12 -24.71 -4.38 -4.78
C ASN A 12 -24.03 -3.26 -5.59
N SER A 13 -23.54 -2.18 -4.99
CA SER A 13 -22.73 -1.21 -5.70
C SER A 13 -21.32 -1.73 -5.96
N LEU A 14 -20.64 -1.18 -6.98
CA LEU A 14 -19.23 -1.44 -7.23
C LEU A 14 -18.27 -0.69 -6.27
N THR A 15 -18.84 0.10 -5.36
CA THR A 15 -18.11 0.88 -4.35
C THR A 15 -18.57 0.49 -2.94
N PRO A 16 -18.29 -0.75 -2.51
CA PRO A 16 -18.59 -1.19 -1.14
C PRO A 16 -17.76 -0.41 -0.11
N GLY A 17 -18.13 -0.49 1.16
CA GLY A 17 -17.42 0.19 2.25
C GLY A 17 -16.00 -0.29 2.47
N HIS A 18 -15.70 -1.53 2.08
CA HIS A 18 -14.37 -2.13 2.01
C HIS A 18 -14.15 -2.75 0.64
N PRO A 19 -12.92 -2.72 0.09
CA PRO A 19 -12.64 -3.39 -1.17
C PRO A 19 -12.96 -4.88 -1.12
N GLU A 20 -13.64 -5.39 -2.13
CA GLU A 20 -14.04 -6.80 -2.20
C GLU A 20 -13.62 -7.44 -3.53
N TYR A 21 -12.90 -8.55 -3.40
CA TYR A 21 -12.51 -9.37 -4.55
C TYR A 21 -13.77 -9.91 -5.27
N GLY A 22 -13.77 -9.80 -6.58
CA GLY A 22 -14.88 -10.29 -7.42
C GLY A 22 -16.07 -9.34 -7.51
N LEU A 23 -16.12 -8.28 -6.71
CA LEU A 23 -17.15 -7.24 -6.79
C LEU A 23 -16.65 -6.00 -7.55
N THR A 24 -15.57 -5.40 -7.08
CA THR A 24 -14.98 -4.23 -7.73
C THR A 24 -13.87 -4.65 -8.69
N PRO A 25 -13.97 -4.32 -10.00
CA PRO A 25 -12.91 -4.65 -10.95
C PRO A 25 -11.56 -4.06 -10.52
N GLY A 26 -10.49 -4.89 -10.60
CA GLY A 26 -9.13 -4.51 -10.22
C GLY A 26 -8.79 -4.75 -8.75
N VAL A 27 -9.74 -5.15 -7.92
CA VAL A 27 -9.47 -5.58 -6.53
C VAL A 27 -9.06 -7.05 -6.52
N GLU A 28 -7.85 -7.33 -6.09
CA GLU A 28 -7.28 -8.69 -6.07
C GLU A 28 -7.34 -9.35 -4.68
N CYS A 29 -7.67 -8.58 -3.63
CA CYS A 29 -7.80 -9.08 -2.27
C CYS A 29 -8.90 -8.33 -1.52
N THR A 30 -9.80 -9.06 -0.87
CA THR A 30 -10.77 -8.48 0.04
C THR A 30 -10.06 -8.01 1.31
N THR A 31 -10.29 -6.75 1.69
CA THR A 31 -9.70 -6.12 2.88
C THR A 31 -10.79 -5.47 3.74
N GLY A 32 -10.41 -4.90 4.88
CA GLY A 32 -11.32 -4.26 5.83
C GLY A 32 -10.70 -4.16 7.21
N PRO A 33 -10.28 -5.28 7.85
CA PRO A 33 -9.49 -5.21 9.08
C PRO A 33 -8.17 -4.48 8.83
N LEU A 34 -7.90 -3.42 9.61
CA LEU A 34 -6.73 -2.57 9.45
C LEU A 34 -5.42 -3.39 9.53
N GLY A 35 -4.46 -3.06 8.68
CA GLY A 35 -3.17 -3.74 8.56
C GLY A 35 -3.20 -5.08 7.84
N SER A 36 -4.37 -5.73 7.71
CA SER A 36 -4.46 -7.06 7.06
C SER A 36 -4.16 -6.99 5.57
N GLY A 37 -4.66 -5.97 4.87
CA GLY A 37 -4.40 -5.76 3.45
C GLY A 37 -2.91 -5.58 3.16
N PHE A 38 -2.23 -4.80 3.99
CA PHE A 38 -0.78 -4.62 3.90
C PHE A 38 -0.03 -5.95 4.09
N SER A 39 -0.43 -6.74 5.07
CA SER A 39 0.20 -8.04 5.35
C SER A 39 -0.06 -9.05 4.22
N ASN A 40 -1.28 -9.07 3.65
CA ASN A 40 -1.60 -9.87 2.48
C ASN A 40 -0.73 -9.48 1.28
N ALA A 41 -0.55 -8.18 1.03
CA ALA A 41 0.31 -7.70 -0.06
C ALA A 41 1.77 -8.15 0.10
N ALA A 42 2.31 -8.11 1.32
CA ALA A 42 3.66 -8.63 1.59
C ALA A 42 3.76 -10.14 1.34
N GLY A 43 2.72 -10.91 1.73
CA GLY A 43 2.62 -12.33 1.42
C GLY A 43 2.56 -12.62 -0.10
N MET A 44 1.78 -11.84 -0.84
CA MET A 44 1.71 -11.93 -2.31
C MET A 44 3.07 -11.58 -2.95
N ALA A 45 3.76 -10.56 -2.46
CA ALA A 45 5.08 -10.17 -2.96
C ALA A 45 6.11 -11.28 -2.74
N LEU A 46 6.12 -11.92 -1.57
CA LEU A 46 6.97 -13.09 -1.32
C LEU A 46 6.59 -14.25 -2.25
N GLY A 47 5.30 -14.57 -2.37
CA GLY A 47 4.82 -15.64 -3.25
C GLY A 47 5.27 -15.44 -4.70
N ALA A 48 5.13 -14.21 -5.23
CA ALA A 48 5.61 -13.88 -6.57
C ALA A 48 7.13 -14.08 -6.71
N LYS A 49 7.92 -13.65 -5.73
CA LYS A 49 9.39 -13.88 -5.73
C LYS A 49 9.76 -15.37 -5.68
N MET A 50 9.06 -16.15 -4.87
CA MET A 50 9.28 -17.60 -4.77
C MET A 50 8.94 -18.30 -6.10
N MET A 51 7.82 -17.92 -6.73
CA MET A 51 7.45 -18.45 -8.05
C MET A 51 8.44 -18.01 -9.13
N GLY A 52 8.85 -16.75 -9.13
CA GLY A 52 9.88 -16.25 -10.05
C GLY A 52 11.20 -17.00 -9.91
N SER A 53 11.66 -17.23 -8.68
CA SER A 53 12.87 -18.02 -8.41
C SER A 53 12.78 -19.46 -8.92
N ARG A 54 11.57 -20.02 -8.99
CA ARG A 54 11.36 -21.40 -9.43
C ARG A 54 11.16 -21.54 -10.94
N PHE A 55 10.50 -20.57 -11.58
CA PHE A 55 10.01 -20.69 -12.95
C PHE A 55 10.70 -19.75 -13.95
N ASN A 56 11.37 -18.69 -13.49
CA ASN A 56 12.14 -17.83 -14.37
C ASN A 56 13.49 -18.47 -14.71
N SER A 57 14.00 -18.16 -15.90
CA SER A 57 15.35 -18.53 -16.34
C SER A 57 16.14 -17.27 -16.75
N SER A 58 17.41 -17.43 -17.17
CA SER A 58 18.20 -16.34 -17.70
C SER A 58 17.56 -15.64 -18.90
N ASP A 59 16.78 -16.40 -19.68
CA ASP A 59 16.27 -15.97 -20.98
C ASP A 59 14.77 -15.67 -20.97
N ILE A 60 14.06 -16.11 -19.93
CA ILE A 60 12.60 -15.99 -19.84
C ILE A 60 12.18 -15.56 -18.44
N SER A 61 11.53 -14.41 -18.33
CA SER A 61 10.87 -13.93 -17.11
C SER A 61 9.36 -14.19 -17.22
N LEU A 62 8.91 -15.29 -16.61
CA LEU A 62 7.49 -15.65 -16.57
C LEU A 62 6.75 -14.95 -15.44
N ILE A 63 7.42 -14.70 -14.32
CA ILE A 63 6.84 -14.11 -13.10
C ILE A 63 7.70 -12.91 -12.71
N ASP A 64 7.15 -11.72 -12.91
CA ASP A 64 7.75 -10.44 -12.50
C ASP A 64 6.65 -9.49 -12.00
N SER A 65 5.78 -10.00 -11.14
CA SER A 65 4.65 -9.24 -10.63
C SER A 65 5.11 -8.21 -9.62
N ARG A 66 4.60 -6.98 -9.76
CA ARG A 66 4.65 -5.93 -8.75
C ARG A 66 3.37 -5.96 -7.94
N ILE A 67 3.49 -5.78 -6.64
CA ILE A 67 2.36 -5.77 -5.71
C ILE A 67 2.22 -4.35 -5.18
N PHE A 68 1.07 -3.75 -5.41
CA PHE A 68 0.72 -2.42 -4.93
C PHE A 68 -0.29 -2.53 -3.80
N VAL A 69 -0.11 -1.72 -2.78
CA VAL A 69 -1.04 -1.65 -1.65
C VAL A 69 -1.24 -0.21 -1.20
N LEU A 70 -2.47 0.14 -0.88
CA LEU A 70 -2.84 1.41 -0.27
C LEU A 70 -3.05 1.19 1.22
N CYS A 71 -2.46 2.05 2.05
CA CYS A 71 -2.60 2.04 3.50
C CYS A 71 -2.91 3.46 3.98
N SER A 72 -3.43 3.56 5.19
CA SER A 72 -3.68 4.83 5.85
C SER A 72 -3.08 4.88 7.25
N ASP A 73 -3.25 6.00 7.95
CA ASP A 73 -2.75 6.19 9.33
C ASP A 73 -3.20 5.07 10.27
N GLY A 74 -4.46 4.64 10.18
CA GLY A 74 -4.99 3.56 10.99
C GLY A 74 -4.29 2.22 10.73
N ASP A 75 -3.99 1.89 9.47
CA ASP A 75 -3.23 0.68 9.13
C ASP A 75 -1.84 0.70 9.75
N MET A 76 -1.17 1.86 9.71
CA MET A 76 0.20 2.01 10.21
C MET A 76 0.30 1.94 11.73
N GLN A 77 -0.82 2.10 12.46
CA GLN A 77 -0.91 1.96 13.91
C GLN A 77 -1.09 0.50 14.37
N GLU A 78 -1.48 -0.39 13.46
CA GLU A 78 -1.66 -1.79 13.81
C GLU A 78 -0.32 -2.52 14.01
N GLY A 79 -0.27 -3.38 15.04
CA GLY A 79 0.95 -4.17 15.35
C GLY A 79 1.41 -5.02 14.17
N ILE A 80 0.44 -5.64 13.46
CA ILE A 80 0.73 -6.48 12.29
C ILE A 80 1.42 -5.69 11.17
N ALA A 81 1.13 -4.40 11.01
CA ALA A 81 1.80 -3.56 10.01
C ALA A 81 3.29 -3.40 10.33
N SER A 82 3.64 -3.19 11.60
CA SER A 82 5.04 -3.08 12.04
C SER A 82 5.80 -4.39 11.84
N GLU A 83 5.21 -5.51 12.22
CA GLU A 83 5.81 -6.85 12.04
C GLU A 83 6.01 -7.15 10.55
N THR A 84 4.99 -6.90 9.73
CA THR A 84 5.04 -7.09 8.28
C THR A 84 6.09 -6.21 7.63
N ALA A 85 6.17 -4.92 7.98
CA ALA A 85 7.14 -3.99 7.42
C ALA A 85 8.58 -4.40 7.74
N SER A 86 8.85 -4.80 8.99
CA SER A 86 10.16 -5.31 9.40
C SER A 86 10.54 -6.57 8.62
N TRP A 87 9.60 -7.50 8.48
CA TRP A 87 9.81 -8.75 7.74
C TRP A 87 10.03 -8.52 6.23
N ALA A 88 9.21 -7.66 5.60
CA ALA A 88 9.33 -7.33 4.19
C ALA A 88 10.66 -6.64 3.86
N GLY A 89 11.13 -5.74 4.73
CA GLY A 89 12.43 -5.10 4.64
C GLY A 89 13.57 -6.11 4.75
N HIS A 90 13.50 -7.02 5.74
CA HIS A 90 14.47 -8.10 5.92
C HIS A 90 14.59 -9.00 4.67
N LEU A 91 13.46 -9.40 4.11
CA LEU A 91 13.41 -10.22 2.89
C LEU A 91 13.69 -9.44 1.60
N ARG A 92 13.86 -8.13 1.69
CA ARG A 92 14.14 -7.26 0.53
C ARG A 92 13.11 -7.45 -0.58
N LEU A 93 11.82 -7.35 -0.25
CA LEU A 93 10.72 -7.55 -1.20
C LEU A 93 10.59 -6.34 -2.14
N GLY A 94 11.55 -6.15 -3.06
CA GLY A 94 11.59 -5.01 -3.98
C GLY A 94 10.45 -4.97 -5.01
N ASN A 95 9.58 -5.97 -5.01
CA ASN A 95 8.35 -5.99 -5.78
C ASN A 95 7.11 -5.56 -4.98
N LEU A 96 7.28 -5.11 -3.72
CA LEU A 96 6.22 -4.54 -2.89
C LEU A 96 6.33 -3.02 -2.90
N ILE A 97 5.27 -2.35 -3.33
CA ILE A 97 5.16 -0.89 -3.40
C ILE A 97 3.93 -0.48 -2.59
N THR A 98 4.16 0.30 -1.55
CA THR A 98 3.13 0.76 -0.63
C THR A 98 2.92 2.25 -0.78
N LEU A 99 1.68 2.66 -1.06
CA LEU A 99 1.26 4.05 -0.99
C LEU A 99 0.58 4.27 0.36
N TYR A 100 1.14 5.16 1.15
CA TYR A 100 0.63 5.53 2.45
C TYR A 100 -0.08 6.88 2.37
N ASP A 101 -1.40 6.86 2.47
CA ASP A 101 -2.25 8.05 2.61
C ASP A 101 -2.06 8.63 4.01
N SER A 102 -1.13 9.58 4.13
CA SER A 102 -0.79 10.27 5.37
C SER A 102 -1.67 11.52 5.51
N ASN A 103 -2.83 11.37 6.10
CA ASN A 103 -3.83 12.44 6.24
C ASN A 103 -4.01 12.91 7.70
N ASP A 104 -3.27 12.33 8.65
CA ASP A 104 -3.29 12.63 10.07
C ASP A 104 -4.65 12.36 10.75
N ILE A 105 -5.54 11.56 10.15
CA ILE A 105 -6.86 11.25 10.72
C ILE A 105 -7.05 9.75 10.87
N THR A 106 -7.55 9.33 12.03
CA THR A 106 -8.04 7.98 12.27
C THR A 106 -9.46 8.03 12.82
N ILE A 107 -10.39 7.28 12.20
CA ILE A 107 -11.84 7.26 12.54
C ILE A 107 -12.41 8.67 12.46
N ALA A 108 -12.41 9.44 13.55
CA ALA A 108 -12.97 10.77 13.64
C ALA A 108 -12.07 11.74 14.43
N GLY A 109 -10.79 11.42 14.57
CA GLY A 109 -9.84 12.19 15.38
C GLY A 109 -8.45 12.27 14.76
N ASP A 110 -7.69 13.23 15.23
CA ASP A 110 -6.29 13.40 14.88
C ASP A 110 -5.48 12.16 15.27
N ALA A 111 -4.71 11.63 14.34
CA ALA A 111 -3.85 10.46 14.58
C ALA A 111 -2.83 10.73 15.70
N GLY A 112 -2.38 11.98 15.85
CA GLY A 112 -1.46 12.41 16.89
C GLY A 112 -1.98 12.27 18.32
N LEU A 113 -3.29 12.06 18.51
CA LEU A 113 -3.87 11.72 19.83
C LEU A 113 -3.43 10.34 20.33
N ALA A 114 -3.10 9.43 19.41
CA ALA A 114 -2.75 8.05 19.72
C ALA A 114 -1.29 7.71 19.37
N MET A 115 -0.75 8.27 18.29
CA MET A 115 0.58 7.96 17.77
C MET A 115 1.27 9.26 17.32
N SER A 116 2.52 9.44 17.73
CA SER A 116 3.34 10.62 17.40
C SER A 116 4.64 10.26 16.67
N GLU A 117 4.72 9.07 16.12
CA GLU A 117 5.89 8.60 15.41
C GLU A 117 5.98 9.16 13.98
N ASP A 118 7.19 9.15 13.44
CA ASP A 118 7.45 9.37 12.02
C ASP A 118 7.46 8.01 11.31
N VAL A 119 6.37 7.70 10.62
CA VAL A 119 6.21 6.42 9.90
C VAL A 119 7.29 6.24 8.85
N GLY A 120 7.65 7.31 8.12
CA GLY A 120 8.72 7.25 7.11
C GLY A 120 10.04 6.77 7.72
N LYS A 121 10.49 7.39 8.81
CA LYS A 121 11.71 7.00 9.52
C LYS A 121 11.64 5.59 10.10
N ARG A 122 10.47 5.17 10.58
CA ARG A 122 10.28 3.79 11.04
C ARG A 122 10.53 2.79 9.90
N PHE A 123 10.00 3.06 8.71
CA PHE A 123 10.19 2.19 7.53
C PHE A 123 11.64 2.26 7.00
N GLU A 124 12.29 3.42 7.03
CA GLU A 124 13.73 3.53 6.74
C GLU A 124 14.55 2.62 7.67
N ALA A 125 14.24 2.59 8.97
CA ALA A 125 14.90 1.72 9.93
C ALA A 125 14.67 0.23 9.65
N TYR A 126 13.54 -0.15 9.02
CA TYR A 126 13.29 -1.50 8.53
C TYR A 126 14.00 -1.82 7.20
N GLY A 127 14.69 -0.86 6.60
CA GLY A 127 15.44 -1.03 5.36
C GLY A 127 14.62 -0.82 4.08
N TRP A 128 13.49 -0.14 4.18
CA TRP A 128 12.68 0.26 3.03
C TRP A 128 13.30 1.43 2.27
N HIS A 129 12.93 1.55 1.00
CA HIS A 129 13.09 2.77 0.20
C HIS A 129 11.88 3.67 0.50
N VAL A 130 12.12 4.87 1.03
CA VAL A 130 11.06 5.78 1.47
C VAL A 130 11.11 7.06 0.65
N GLN A 131 9.96 7.47 0.13
CA GLN A 131 9.75 8.70 -0.63
C GLN A 131 8.60 9.50 -0.02
N HIS A 132 8.58 10.80 -0.26
CA HIS A 132 7.53 11.71 0.19
C HIS A 132 7.03 12.53 -0.99
N CYS A 133 5.71 12.71 -1.10
CA CYS A 133 5.08 13.55 -2.12
C CYS A 133 3.82 14.25 -1.60
N ASP A 134 3.39 15.29 -2.32
CA ASP A 134 2.04 15.81 -2.20
C ASP A 134 1.07 14.79 -2.85
N GLY A 135 0.27 14.11 -2.03
CA GLY A 135 -0.71 13.12 -2.49
C GLY A 135 -1.88 13.71 -3.29
N HIS A 136 -1.88 15.02 -3.52
CA HIS A 136 -2.82 15.70 -4.42
C HIS A 136 -2.15 16.18 -5.72
N ASN A 137 -0.84 15.94 -5.87
CA ASN A 137 -0.09 16.23 -7.08
C ASN A 137 0.15 14.94 -7.87
N HIS A 138 -0.56 14.78 -8.98
CA HIS A 138 -0.50 13.57 -9.80
C HIS A 138 0.91 13.33 -10.39
N ASP A 139 1.63 14.39 -10.73
CA ASP A 139 2.97 14.27 -11.31
C ASP A 139 3.97 13.76 -10.26
N GLU A 140 3.93 14.29 -9.02
CA GLU A 140 4.78 13.80 -7.93
C GLU A 140 4.48 12.33 -7.58
N ILE A 141 3.21 11.93 -7.58
CA ILE A 141 2.83 10.53 -7.34
C ILE A 141 3.39 9.64 -8.45
N ALA A 142 3.27 10.07 -9.71
CA ALA A 142 3.80 9.33 -10.85
C ALA A 142 5.33 9.16 -10.77
N ASP A 143 6.05 10.22 -10.46
CA ASP A 143 7.51 10.20 -10.30
C ASP A 143 7.93 9.23 -9.18
N CYS A 144 7.25 9.27 -8.03
CA CYS A 144 7.50 8.33 -6.93
C CYS A 144 7.23 6.87 -7.32
N LEU A 145 6.17 6.62 -8.09
CA LEU A 145 5.86 5.28 -8.59
C LEU A 145 6.93 4.78 -9.56
N GLU A 146 7.36 5.62 -10.51
CA GLU A 146 8.43 5.28 -11.46
C GLU A 146 9.76 4.99 -10.75
N GLU A 147 10.13 5.81 -9.77
CA GLU A 147 11.31 5.56 -8.95
C GLU A 147 11.19 4.24 -8.18
N SER A 148 10.03 3.97 -7.54
CA SER A 148 9.78 2.71 -6.83
C SER A 148 9.92 1.48 -7.73
N LEU A 149 9.50 1.57 -8.99
CA LEU A 149 9.63 0.48 -9.97
C LEU A 149 11.11 0.19 -10.32
N SER A 150 11.99 1.17 -10.18
CA SER A 150 13.42 1.01 -10.41
C SER A 150 14.17 0.34 -9.25
N VAL A 151 13.59 0.34 -8.04
CA VAL A 151 14.20 -0.21 -6.83
C VAL A 151 13.90 -1.70 -6.69
N ALA A 152 14.84 -2.55 -7.07
CA ALA A 152 14.63 -4.01 -7.11
C ALA A 152 14.94 -4.74 -5.80
N ASN A 153 15.71 -4.13 -4.88
CA ASN A 153 16.30 -4.81 -3.72
C ASN A 153 15.76 -4.33 -2.36
N LYS A 154 14.75 -3.50 -2.35
CA LYS A 154 14.06 -2.99 -1.15
C LYS A 154 12.59 -2.81 -1.45
N PRO A 155 11.67 -3.08 -0.53
CA PRO A 155 10.29 -2.62 -0.67
C PRO A 155 10.25 -1.09 -0.63
N SER A 156 9.26 -0.49 -1.30
CA SER A 156 9.10 0.96 -1.38
C SER A 156 7.88 1.44 -0.60
N LEU A 157 8.05 2.51 0.16
CA LEU A 157 6.99 3.27 0.81
C LEU A 157 6.93 4.67 0.21
N ILE A 158 5.79 5.06 -0.33
CA ILE A 158 5.50 6.42 -0.78
C ILE A 158 4.58 7.04 0.27
N VAL A 159 5.11 7.97 1.05
CA VAL A 159 4.35 8.76 2.02
C VAL A 159 3.68 9.90 1.27
N ALA A 160 2.43 9.71 0.91
CA ALA A 160 1.64 10.70 0.19
C ALA A 160 0.86 11.57 1.20
N LYS A 161 1.27 12.83 1.36
CA LYS A 161 0.57 13.74 2.25
C LYS A 161 -0.73 14.20 1.62
N THR A 162 -1.85 13.96 2.29
CA THR A 162 -3.17 14.30 1.80
C THR A 162 -4.00 15.08 2.81
N VAL A 163 -5.14 15.54 2.37
CA VAL A 163 -6.20 16.13 3.21
C VAL A 163 -7.43 15.25 3.05
N ILE A 164 -7.88 14.65 4.15
CA ILE A 164 -9.07 13.79 4.15
C ILE A 164 -10.28 14.54 3.60
N GLY A 165 -11.06 13.91 2.72
CA GLY A 165 -12.26 14.50 2.14
C GLY A 165 -12.00 15.76 1.28
N LYS A 166 -10.81 15.91 0.68
CA LYS A 166 -10.48 17.07 -0.15
C LYS A 166 -11.55 17.33 -1.23
N GLY A 167 -12.14 18.50 -1.20
CA GLY A 167 -13.18 18.93 -2.14
C GLY A 167 -14.61 18.58 -1.72
N ALA A 168 -14.80 17.99 -0.55
CA ALA A 168 -16.12 17.69 0.03
C ALA A 168 -16.66 18.84 0.89
#